data_41160c85873e5bd7fda0c8a5a329fef5
#
_entry.id   41160c85873e5bd7fda0c8a5a329fef5
#
_cell.length_a   1.000
_cell.length_b   1.000
_cell.length_c   1.000
_cell.angle_alpha   90.00
_cell.angle_beta   90.00
_cell.angle_gamma   90.00
#
_symmetry.space_group_name_H-M   'P 1'
#
loop_
_entity.id
_entity.type
_entity.pdbx_description
1 polymer ?
#
loop_
_entity_poly.entity_id
_entity_poly.type
_entity_poly.pdbx_seq_one_letter_code
_entity_poly.pdbx_strand_id
1 'polypeptide(L)'
;MENKSFAERLKNLPIPLVATMLGAATLSNVYQSLGYDWIRHLTMWATTLVLLFYFAKIILHFDVVKKEYSNTVPASLYAGITMVTMILCSYYITWAPTVFRYILIAAVLVHAVHILVFLTRNVFRGVNLDTFVPSWFVTFNGIMVSTVVGSAVLPPLMAKCVLFWGIGIYTVTIPFMVWRLATREVKAPVYHTQAIVLAPCSLCLASYLNLAGTPNLGLVTILYICVLLSLTFILVKLPSFFAVAFTPAFAGLTFPMAIGIVASNKMAGFLAGAGMEQVSAIVKQIAGIQIYVTTVIIGIVLFNFCRMLKAPSK
;
A
#
# COMPACT_ATOMS: atom_id res chain seq x y z
N MET A 1 25.36 -28.38 -7.26
CA MET A 1 24.52 -27.16 -7.09
C MET A 1 25.40 -26.10 -6.46
N GLU A 2 25.83 -25.08 -7.21
CA GLU A 2 26.59 -23.97 -6.63
C GLU A 2 25.75 -23.28 -5.55
N ASN A 3 26.31 -23.18 -4.37
CA ASN A 3 25.67 -22.52 -3.24
C ASN A 3 25.77 -21.01 -3.48
N LYS A 4 24.79 -20.44 -4.20
CA LYS A 4 24.77 -18.97 -4.47
C LYS A 4 24.96 -18.23 -3.16
N SER A 5 25.88 -17.27 -3.16
CA SER A 5 26.13 -16.42 -1.99
C SER A 5 24.86 -15.66 -1.59
N PHE A 6 24.76 -15.25 -0.34
CA PHE A 6 23.63 -14.45 0.14
C PHE A 6 23.43 -13.19 -0.70
N ALA A 7 24.50 -12.53 -1.09
CA ALA A 7 24.46 -11.35 -1.97
C ALA A 7 23.81 -11.67 -3.33
N GLU A 8 24.15 -12.80 -3.95
CA GLU A 8 23.53 -13.21 -5.22
C GLU A 8 22.03 -13.52 -5.10
N ARG A 9 21.59 -14.01 -3.94
CA ARG A 9 20.14 -14.23 -3.68
C ARG A 9 19.39 -12.91 -3.57
N LEU A 10 19.98 -11.86 -3.00
CA LEU A 10 19.39 -10.53 -2.89
C LEU A 10 19.12 -9.90 -4.26
N LYS A 11 19.95 -10.18 -5.27
CA LYS A 11 19.76 -9.72 -6.65
C LYS A 11 18.38 -10.08 -7.19
N ASN A 12 17.87 -11.28 -6.86
CA ASN A 12 16.61 -11.82 -7.36
C ASN A 12 15.39 -11.50 -6.47
N LEU A 13 15.56 -10.67 -5.43
CA LEU A 13 14.45 -10.29 -4.56
C LEU A 13 13.42 -9.43 -5.33
N PRO A 14 12.18 -9.91 -5.54
CA PRO A 14 11.22 -9.22 -6.38
C PRO A 14 10.60 -8.02 -5.66
N ILE A 15 10.62 -6.84 -6.28
CA ILE A 15 10.11 -5.60 -5.67
C ILE A 15 8.66 -5.71 -5.16
N PRO A 16 7.72 -6.48 -5.75
CA PRO A 16 6.37 -6.61 -5.21
C PRO A 16 6.29 -7.18 -3.78
N LEU A 17 7.31 -7.92 -3.30
CA LEU A 17 7.33 -8.41 -1.92
C LEU A 17 7.25 -7.26 -0.89
N VAL A 18 7.78 -6.07 -1.22
CA VAL A 18 7.63 -4.87 -0.37
C VAL A 18 6.16 -4.55 -0.12
N ALA A 19 5.32 -4.61 -1.17
CA ALA A 19 3.88 -4.36 -1.04
C ALA A 19 3.20 -5.41 -0.17
N THR A 20 3.66 -6.67 -0.23
CA THR A 20 3.14 -7.73 0.64
C THR A 20 3.50 -7.47 2.11
N MET A 21 4.74 -7.08 2.40
CA MET A 21 5.15 -6.73 3.76
C MET A 21 4.44 -5.49 4.28
N LEU A 22 4.19 -4.50 3.42
CA LEU A 22 3.37 -3.34 3.75
C LEU A 22 1.94 -3.74 4.12
N GLY A 23 1.34 -4.65 3.34
CA GLY A 23 0.02 -5.20 3.61
C GLY A 23 -0.04 -5.96 4.94
N ALA A 24 0.94 -6.84 5.18
CA ALA A 24 1.06 -7.59 6.43
C ALA A 24 1.23 -6.66 7.64
N ALA A 25 2.11 -5.65 7.55
CA ALA A 25 2.33 -4.65 8.60
C ALA A 25 1.06 -3.82 8.87
N THR A 26 0.33 -3.42 7.83
CA THR A 26 -0.94 -2.71 7.97
C THR A 26 -2.00 -3.59 8.65
N LEU A 27 -2.13 -4.84 8.23
CA LEU A 27 -3.06 -5.80 8.85
C LEU A 27 -2.67 -6.09 10.31
N SER A 28 -1.38 -6.15 10.64
CA SER A 28 -0.91 -6.38 12.01
C SER A 28 -1.31 -5.26 12.97
N ASN A 29 -1.38 -4.00 12.49
CA ASN A 29 -1.93 -2.88 13.26
C ASN A 29 -3.44 -3.05 13.52
N VAL A 30 -4.19 -3.65 12.59
CA VAL A 30 -5.59 -4.00 12.80
C VAL A 30 -5.71 -5.08 13.88
N TYR A 31 -4.88 -6.12 13.82
CA TYR A 31 -4.86 -7.15 14.86
C TYR A 31 -4.48 -6.61 16.25
N GLN A 32 -3.58 -5.64 16.29
CA GLN A 32 -3.28 -4.94 17.56
C GLN A 32 -4.53 -4.28 18.16
N SER A 33 -5.33 -3.62 17.32
CA SER A 33 -6.59 -3.00 17.80
C SER A 33 -7.63 -4.01 18.30
N LEU A 34 -7.45 -5.30 17.97
CA LEU A 34 -8.25 -6.42 18.47
C LEU A 34 -7.62 -7.12 19.69
N GLY A 35 -6.51 -6.60 20.23
CA GLY A 35 -5.81 -7.15 21.40
C GLY A 35 -4.71 -8.17 21.10
N TYR A 36 -4.33 -8.36 19.85
CA TYR A 36 -3.29 -9.31 19.44
C TYR A 36 -1.94 -8.63 19.18
N ASP A 37 -1.32 -8.03 20.18
CA ASP A 37 -0.06 -7.27 20.08
C ASP A 37 1.10 -8.10 19.53
N TRP A 38 1.19 -9.37 19.90
CA TRP A 38 2.27 -10.25 19.44
C TRP A 38 2.32 -10.39 17.91
N ILE A 39 1.17 -10.38 17.21
CA ILE A 39 1.11 -10.42 15.75
C ILE A 39 1.79 -9.18 15.16
N ARG A 40 1.53 -8.00 15.76
CA ARG A 40 2.18 -6.76 15.34
C ARG A 40 3.70 -6.84 15.54
N HIS A 41 4.16 -7.23 16.70
CA HIS A 41 5.59 -7.32 16.98
C HIS A 41 6.30 -8.25 15.99
N LEU A 42 5.81 -9.47 15.81
CA LEU A 42 6.38 -10.44 14.88
C LEU A 42 6.42 -9.89 13.44
N THR A 43 5.30 -9.30 12.99
CA THR A 43 5.19 -8.79 11.62
C THR A 43 6.09 -7.57 11.40
N MET A 44 6.19 -6.64 12.36
CA MET A 44 7.03 -5.45 12.23
C MET A 44 8.51 -5.83 12.18
N TRP A 45 8.96 -6.80 12.99
CA TRP A 45 10.34 -7.31 12.92
C TRP A 45 10.63 -8.01 11.59
N ALA A 46 9.73 -8.85 11.10
CA ALA A 46 9.87 -9.48 9.78
C ALA A 46 9.92 -8.44 8.66
N THR A 47 9.07 -7.40 8.74
CA THR A 47 9.04 -6.29 7.78
C THR A 47 10.34 -5.50 7.81
N THR A 48 10.91 -5.26 9.00
CA THR A 48 12.21 -4.59 9.16
C THR A 48 13.32 -5.39 8.48
N LEU A 49 13.36 -6.70 8.70
CA LEU A 49 14.36 -7.57 8.08
C LEU A 49 14.28 -7.52 6.55
N VAL A 50 13.05 -7.62 6.01
CA VAL A 50 12.84 -7.54 4.55
C VAL A 50 13.24 -6.16 4.02
N LEU A 51 12.93 -5.07 4.72
CA LEU A 51 13.36 -3.72 4.32
C LEU A 51 14.89 -3.60 4.28
N LEU A 52 15.59 -4.16 5.28
CA LEU A 52 17.06 -4.19 5.28
C LEU A 52 17.62 -4.97 4.08
N PHE A 53 16.98 -6.06 3.65
CA PHE A 53 17.38 -6.78 2.45
C PHE A 53 17.20 -5.93 1.18
N TYR A 54 16.16 -5.07 1.10
CA TYR A 54 16.02 -4.14 -0.03
C TYR A 54 17.08 -3.05 -0.02
N PHE A 55 17.45 -2.50 1.14
CA PHE A 55 18.58 -1.57 1.22
C PHE A 55 19.89 -2.24 0.80
N ALA A 56 20.12 -3.47 1.27
CA ALA A 56 21.30 -4.24 0.83
C ALA A 56 21.25 -4.51 -0.69
N LYS A 57 20.10 -4.86 -1.28
CA LYS A 57 19.93 -5.00 -2.74
C LYS A 57 20.27 -3.70 -3.46
N ILE A 58 19.80 -2.55 -2.98
CA ILE A 58 20.08 -1.24 -3.59
C ILE A 58 21.57 -0.94 -3.57
N ILE A 59 22.26 -1.23 -2.47
CA ILE A 59 23.69 -0.94 -2.31
C ILE A 59 24.55 -1.92 -3.14
N LEU A 60 24.26 -3.23 -3.05
CA LEU A 60 25.11 -4.26 -3.66
C LEU A 60 24.80 -4.52 -5.14
N HIS A 61 23.58 -4.22 -5.59
CA HIS A 61 23.09 -4.52 -6.94
C HIS A 61 22.40 -3.33 -7.59
N PHE A 62 23.03 -2.16 -7.50
CA PHE A 62 22.44 -0.90 -8.01
C PHE A 62 22.16 -0.95 -9.52
N ASP A 63 22.94 -1.67 -10.30
CA ASP A 63 22.73 -1.92 -11.73
C ASP A 63 21.39 -2.62 -12.00
N VAL A 64 21.05 -3.63 -11.19
CA VAL A 64 19.76 -4.35 -11.28
C VAL A 64 18.60 -3.45 -10.88
N VAL A 65 18.74 -2.72 -9.77
CA VAL A 65 17.75 -1.77 -9.30
C VAL A 65 17.50 -0.68 -10.34
N LYS A 66 18.55 -0.13 -10.96
CA LYS A 66 18.46 0.87 -12.03
C LYS A 66 17.70 0.32 -13.23
N LYS A 67 17.95 -0.95 -13.63
CA LYS A 67 17.24 -1.63 -14.72
C LYS A 67 15.76 -1.87 -14.37
N GLU A 68 15.45 -2.34 -13.16
CA GLU A 68 14.08 -2.51 -12.69
C GLU A 68 13.35 -1.16 -12.66
N TYR A 69 13.97 -0.12 -12.10
CA TYR A 69 13.42 1.22 -11.97
C TYR A 69 13.25 1.94 -13.34
N SER A 70 13.93 1.48 -14.39
CA SER A 70 13.72 2.01 -15.74
C SER A 70 12.37 1.64 -16.33
N ASN A 71 11.72 0.59 -15.85
CA ASN A 71 10.39 0.15 -16.27
C ASN A 71 9.31 0.77 -15.39
N THR A 72 8.23 1.29 -15.99
CA THR A 72 7.19 2.08 -15.30
C THR A 72 6.52 1.33 -14.15
N VAL A 73 6.10 0.08 -14.35
CA VAL A 73 5.37 -0.68 -13.31
C VAL A 73 6.29 -1.05 -12.13
N PRO A 74 7.48 -1.63 -12.31
CA PRO A 74 8.41 -1.80 -11.21
C PRO A 74 8.78 -0.48 -10.53
N ALA A 75 9.05 0.60 -11.30
CA ALA A 75 9.35 1.91 -10.74
C ALA A 75 8.24 2.38 -9.77
N SER A 76 6.97 2.23 -10.16
CA SER A 76 5.85 2.61 -9.27
C SER A 76 5.84 1.81 -7.95
N LEU A 77 6.28 0.56 -7.97
CA LEU A 77 6.31 -0.30 -6.77
C LEU A 77 7.49 0.01 -5.84
N TYR A 78 8.57 0.65 -6.33
CA TYR A 78 9.67 1.11 -5.48
C TYR A 78 9.23 2.15 -4.43
N ALA A 79 8.16 2.88 -4.68
CA ALA A 79 7.51 3.73 -3.68
C ALA A 79 7.10 2.95 -2.40
N GLY A 80 6.87 1.64 -2.51
CA GLY A 80 6.60 0.77 -1.38
C GLY A 80 7.70 0.76 -0.31
N ILE A 81 8.98 1.00 -0.67
CA ILE A 81 10.09 1.07 0.29
C ILE A 81 9.88 2.21 1.27
N THR A 82 9.54 3.40 0.79
CA THR A 82 9.25 4.55 1.65
C THR A 82 7.96 4.35 2.45
N MET A 83 6.93 3.71 1.87
CA MET A 83 5.69 3.38 2.58
C MET A 83 5.94 2.40 3.75
N VAL A 84 6.75 1.36 3.53
CA VAL A 84 7.19 0.43 4.59
C VAL A 84 8.00 1.17 5.65
N THR A 85 8.90 2.05 5.26
CA THR A 85 9.65 2.89 6.20
C THR A 85 8.72 3.72 7.07
N MET A 86 7.69 4.36 6.48
CA MET A 86 6.70 5.16 7.22
C MET A 86 5.93 4.32 8.24
N ILE A 87 5.48 3.12 7.88
CA ILE A 87 4.73 2.27 8.82
C ILE A 87 5.63 1.73 9.94
N LEU A 88 6.89 1.38 9.63
CA LEU A 88 7.87 0.99 10.64
C LEU A 88 8.22 2.15 11.58
N CYS A 89 8.28 3.39 11.10
CA CYS A 89 8.45 4.55 11.97
C CYS A 89 7.33 4.65 13.02
N SER A 90 6.07 4.37 12.66
CA SER A 90 4.96 4.37 13.61
C SER A 90 5.07 3.27 14.68
N TYR A 91 5.81 2.22 14.41
CA TYR A 91 6.09 1.15 15.36
C TYR A 91 7.24 1.51 16.29
N TYR A 92 8.36 1.97 15.74
CA TYR A 92 9.58 2.25 16.49
C TYR A 92 9.57 3.60 17.22
N ILE A 93 8.63 4.49 16.89
CA ILE A 93 8.56 5.84 17.49
C ILE A 93 8.33 5.80 19.00
N THR A 94 7.73 4.73 19.53
CA THR A 94 7.56 4.50 20.98
C THR A 94 8.89 4.30 21.71
N TRP A 95 9.94 3.84 21.03
CA TRP A 95 11.25 3.54 21.61
C TRP A 95 12.24 4.69 21.42
N ALA A 96 12.19 5.36 20.28
CA ALA A 96 13.07 6.50 19.98
C ALA A 96 12.31 7.60 19.21
N PRO A 97 11.45 8.39 19.90
CA PRO A 97 10.51 9.33 19.26
C PRO A 97 11.17 10.31 18.30
N THR A 98 12.25 10.95 18.73
CA THR A 98 12.97 11.96 17.94
C THR A 98 13.56 11.36 16.67
N VAL A 99 14.23 10.20 16.78
CA VAL A 99 14.90 9.54 15.65
C VAL A 99 13.86 9.14 14.60
N PHE A 100 12.81 8.42 15.00
CA PHE A 100 11.82 7.91 14.07
C PHE A 100 10.89 8.98 13.51
N ARG A 101 10.72 10.11 14.19
CA ARG A 101 10.10 11.31 13.63
C ARG A 101 10.90 11.85 12.44
N TYR A 102 12.21 12.00 12.57
CA TYR A 102 13.05 12.49 11.47
C TYR A 102 13.15 11.49 10.32
N ILE A 103 13.21 10.18 10.61
CA ILE A 103 13.17 9.13 9.58
C ILE A 103 11.83 9.17 8.83
N LEU A 104 10.71 9.37 9.52
CA LEU A 104 9.39 9.52 8.90
C LEU A 104 9.36 10.74 7.95
N ILE A 105 9.85 11.89 8.39
CA ILE A 105 9.93 13.11 7.57
C ILE A 105 10.83 12.86 6.34
N ALA A 106 11.99 12.24 6.53
CA ALA A 106 12.88 11.89 5.44
C ALA A 106 12.21 10.94 4.43
N ALA A 107 11.48 9.92 4.90
CA ALA A 107 10.74 9.01 4.05
C ALA A 107 9.66 9.72 3.22
N VAL A 108 8.96 10.72 3.80
CA VAL A 108 7.99 11.55 3.07
C VAL A 108 8.68 12.38 1.99
N LEU A 109 9.83 13.00 2.30
CA LEU A 109 10.57 13.80 1.33
C LEU A 109 11.13 12.95 0.18
N VAL A 110 11.69 11.77 0.49
CA VAL A 110 12.17 10.81 -0.54
C VAL A 110 11.01 10.34 -1.41
N HIS A 111 9.84 10.06 -0.82
CA HIS A 111 8.65 9.70 -1.58
C HIS A 111 8.19 10.84 -2.49
N ALA A 112 8.20 12.08 -2.02
CA ALA A 112 7.87 13.26 -2.84
C ALA A 112 8.83 13.43 -4.02
N VAL A 113 10.14 13.24 -3.81
CA VAL A 113 11.13 13.22 -4.91
C VAL A 113 10.82 12.09 -5.89
N HIS A 114 10.49 10.88 -5.39
CA HIS A 114 10.08 9.76 -6.24
C HIS A 114 8.85 10.11 -7.10
N ILE A 115 7.83 10.78 -6.53
CA ILE A 115 6.66 11.27 -7.29
C ILE A 115 7.10 12.20 -8.41
N LEU A 116 7.96 13.19 -8.14
CA LEU A 116 8.45 14.13 -9.15
C LEU A 116 9.20 13.44 -10.28
N VAL A 117 10.08 12.50 -9.95
CA VAL A 117 10.80 11.67 -10.93
C VAL A 117 9.83 10.83 -11.76
N PHE A 118 8.82 10.24 -11.12
CA PHE A 118 7.83 9.43 -11.81
C PHE A 118 6.95 10.26 -12.76
N LEU A 119 6.49 11.43 -12.31
CA LEU A 119 5.72 12.39 -13.13
C LEU A 119 6.51 12.82 -14.37
N THR A 120 7.77 13.23 -14.17
CA THR A 120 8.61 13.69 -15.29
C THR A 120 8.85 12.60 -16.33
N ARG A 121 8.99 11.34 -15.90
CA ARG A 121 9.30 10.22 -16.79
C ARG A 121 8.08 9.61 -17.48
N ASN A 122 6.94 9.54 -16.78
CA ASN A 122 5.81 8.72 -17.21
C ASN A 122 4.55 9.55 -17.52
N VAL A 123 4.50 10.83 -17.13
CA VAL A 123 3.38 11.72 -17.43
C VAL A 123 3.80 12.80 -18.42
N PHE A 124 4.82 13.62 -18.09
CA PHE A 124 5.21 14.76 -18.94
C PHE A 124 5.91 14.35 -20.23
N ARG A 125 6.50 13.14 -20.29
CA ARG A 125 7.05 12.59 -21.55
C ARG A 125 6.05 11.77 -22.36
N GLY A 126 4.79 11.77 -21.95
CA GLY A 126 3.70 11.02 -22.59
C GLY A 126 3.31 9.77 -21.81
N VAL A 127 2.00 9.61 -21.63
CA VAL A 127 1.43 8.47 -20.89
C VAL A 127 1.35 7.25 -21.82
N ASN A 128 2.03 6.15 -21.43
CA ASN A 128 1.87 4.87 -22.09
C ASN A 128 0.70 4.10 -21.45
N LEU A 129 -0.39 3.92 -22.18
CA LEU A 129 -1.62 3.27 -21.70
C LEU A 129 -1.42 1.79 -21.35
N ASP A 130 -0.40 1.11 -21.88
CA ASP A 130 -0.09 -0.28 -21.52
C ASP A 130 0.49 -0.39 -20.11
N THR A 131 1.19 0.65 -19.66
CA THR A 131 1.80 0.73 -18.33
C THR A 131 1.02 1.62 -17.38
N PHE A 132 -0.02 2.33 -17.87
CA PHE A 132 -0.95 3.08 -17.04
C PHE A 132 -1.92 2.10 -16.37
N VAL A 133 -1.49 1.52 -15.26
CA VAL A 133 -2.22 0.52 -14.47
C VAL A 133 -2.28 0.97 -13.00
N PRO A 134 -3.16 0.39 -12.18
CA PRO A 134 -3.38 0.85 -10.80
C PRO A 134 -2.14 0.90 -9.90
N SER A 135 -1.02 0.25 -10.27
CA SER A 135 0.25 0.41 -9.53
C SER A 135 0.75 1.87 -9.48
N TRP A 136 0.32 2.75 -10.39
CA TRP A 136 0.64 4.17 -10.35
C TRP A 136 0.17 4.83 -9.05
N PHE A 137 -0.94 4.36 -8.46
CA PHE A 137 -1.41 4.85 -7.16
C PHE A 137 -0.45 4.54 -6.00
N VAL A 138 0.42 3.52 -6.13
CA VAL A 138 1.46 3.26 -5.13
C VAL A 138 2.43 4.45 -5.05
N THR A 139 2.81 5.00 -6.21
CA THR A 139 3.62 6.23 -6.28
C THR A 139 2.82 7.45 -5.83
N PHE A 140 1.63 7.67 -6.39
CA PHE A 140 0.93 8.94 -6.21
C PHE A 140 0.28 9.10 -4.83
N ASN A 141 -0.40 8.05 -4.36
CA ASN A 141 -1.13 8.07 -3.10
C ASN A 141 -0.36 7.41 -1.94
N GLY A 142 0.71 6.65 -2.24
CA GLY A 142 1.48 5.96 -1.21
C GLY A 142 2.09 6.89 -0.16
N ILE A 143 2.39 8.13 -0.50
CA ILE A 143 2.85 9.15 0.45
C ILE A 143 1.86 9.38 1.62
N MET A 144 0.56 9.12 1.39
CA MET A 144 -0.49 9.27 2.41
C MET A 144 -0.40 8.23 3.53
N VAL A 145 0.39 7.16 3.38
CA VAL A 145 0.69 6.26 4.52
C VAL A 145 1.23 7.07 5.70
N SER A 146 2.05 8.09 5.44
CA SER A 146 2.58 8.98 6.47
C SER A 146 1.50 9.69 7.29
N THR A 147 0.40 10.11 6.67
CA THR A 147 -0.73 10.77 7.36
C THR A 147 -1.72 9.77 7.98
N VAL A 148 -1.73 8.52 7.52
CA VAL A 148 -2.50 7.47 8.18
C VAL A 148 -1.85 7.04 9.49
N VAL A 149 -0.52 6.83 9.51
CA VAL A 149 0.18 6.26 10.67
C VAL A 149 0.95 7.26 11.49
N GLY A 150 1.24 8.46 10.96
CA GLY A 150 2.13 9.44 11.57
C GLY A 150 1.54 10.86 11.68
N SER A 151 0.22 11.04 11.51
CA SER A 151 -0.43 12.37 11.54
C SER A 151 -0.10 13.21 12.79
N ALA A 152 0.04 12.56 13.96
CA ALA A 152 0.34 13.22 15.23
C ALA A 152 1.79 13.74 15.34
N VAL A 153 2.72 13.24 14.52
CA VAL A 153 4.16 13.55 14.64
C VAL A 153 4.72 14.31 13.44
N LEU A 154 4.00 14.32 12.32
CA LEU A 154 4.37 15.12 11.15
C LEU A 154 4.17 16.61 11.41
N PRO A 155 5.01 17.47 10.80
CA PRO A 155 4.74 18.91 10.78
C PRO A 155 3.35 19.18 10.18
N PRO A 156 2.49 20.02 10.80
CA PRO A 156 1.11 20.22 10.35
C PRO A 156 0.98 20.66 8.89
N LEU A 157 1.89 21.51 8.41
CA LEU A 157 1.90 21.94 7.01
C LEU A 157 2.20 20.76 6.07
N MET A 158 3.18 19.93 6.41
CA MET A 158 3.52 18.73 5.60
C MET A 158 2.34 17.76 5.54
N ALA A 159 1.69 17.50 6.67
CA ALA A 159 0.51 16.63 6.73
C ALA A 159 -0.63 17.15 5.85
N LYS A 160 -0.90 18.47 5.88
CA LYS A 160 -1.89 19.12 5.00
C LYS A 160 -1.49 19.02 3.52
N CYS A 161 -0.24 19.29 3.17
CA CYS A 161 0.25 19.17 1.80
C CYS A 161 0.06 17.73 1.27
N VAL A 162 0.39 16.70 2.07
CA VAL A 162 0.19 15.29 1.72
C VAL A 162 -1.28 14.97 1.52
N LEU A 163 -2.17 15.47 2.39
CA LEU A 163 -3.60 15.26 2.27
C LEU A 163 -4.18 15.86 0.98
N PHE A 164 -3.89 17.14 0.72
CA PHE A 164 -4.40 17.83 -0.47
C PHE A 164 -3.83 17.23 -1.76
N TRP A 165 -2.53 16.89 -1.77
CA TRP A 165 -1.93 16.15 -2.87
C TRP A 165 -2.66 14.83 -3.11
N GLY A 166 -2.85 14.01 -2.07
CA GLY A 166 -3.43 12.68 -2.21
C GLY A 166 -4.87 12.70 -2.70
N ILE A 167 -5.72 13.58 -2.15
CA ILE A 167 -7.11 13.73 -2.62
C ILE A 167 -7.13 14.31 -4.04
N GLY A 168 -6.34 15.33 -4.33
CA GLY A 168 -6.28 15.96 -5.64
C GLY A 168 -5.84 14.98 -6.73
N ILE A 169 -4.71 14.29 -6.53
CA ILE A 169 -4.20 13.34 -7.52
C ILE A 169 -5.13 12.13 -7.70
N TYR A 170 -5.77 11.64 -6.62
CA TYR A 170 -6.77 10.59 -6.71
C TYR A 170 -7.96 11.03 -7.57
N THR A 171 -8.53 12.20 -7.28
CA THR A 171 -9.69 12.75 -8.00
C THR A 171 -9.40 12.90 -9.51
N VAL A 172 -8.21 13.36 -9.86
CA VAL A 172 -7.80 13.50 -11.26
C VAL A 172 -7.54 12.14 -11.91
N THR A 173 -6.86 11.23 -11.22
CA THR A 173 -6.36 9.99 -11.85
C THR A 173 -7.42 8.90 -11.94
N ILE A 174 -8.35 8.81 -10.96
CA ILE A 174 -9.30 7.69 -10.90
C ILE A 174 -10.25 7.59 -12.10
N PRO A 175 -10.82 8.69 -12.68
CA PRO A 175 -11.66 8.58 -13.86
C PRO A 175 -10.90 7.99 -15.07
N PHE A 176 -9.66 8.43 -15.29
CA PHE A 176 -8.83 7.90 -16.37
C PHE A 176 -8.44 6.44 -16.13
N MET A 177 -8.20 6.06 -14.87
CA MET A 177 -7.88 4.67 -14.52
C MET A 177 -9.09 3.76 -14.74
N VAL A 178 -10.28 4.17 -14.32
CA VAL A 178 -11.53 3.41 -14.56
C VAL A 178 -11.77 3.27 -16.06
N TRP A 179 -11.67 4.36 -16.82
CA TRP A 179 -11.78 4.32 -18.28
C TRP A 179 -10.77 3.33 -18.89
N ARG A 180 -9.51 3.39 -18.47
CA ARG A 180 -8.47 2.48 -18.96
C ARG A 180 -8.78 1.02 -18.66
N LEU A 181 -9.24 0.71 -17.44
CA LEU A 181 -9.59 -0.65 -17.02
C LEU A 181 -10.84 -1.18 -17.74
N ALA A 182 -11.77 -0.29 -18.10
CA ALA A 182 -12.98 -0.65 -18.83
C ALA A 182 -12.75 -0.86 -20.33
N THR A 183 -11.76 -0.16 -20.93
CA THR A 183 -11.57 -0.13 -22.39
C THR A 183 -10.39 -0.96 -22.89
N ARG A 184 -9.49 -1.39 -21.99
CA ARG A 184 -8.27 -2.15 -22.37
C ARG A 184 -8.00 -3.29 -21.40
N GLU A 185 -7.64 -4.42 -21.94
CA GLU A 185 -7.21 -5.58 -21.16
C GLU A 185 -5.95 -5.28 -20.34
N VAL A 186 -5.89 -5.84 -19.15
CA VAL A 186 -4.72 -5.79 -18.27
C VAL A 186 -3.91 -7.05 -18.49
N LYS A 187 -2.69 -6.90 -19.03
CA LYS A 187 -1.79 -8.01 -19.36
C LYS A 187 -1.46 -8.87 -18.13
N ALA A 188 -1.26 -10.16 -18.33
CA ALA A 188 -1.02 -11.15 -17.26
C ALA A 188 0.07 -10.75 -16.24
N PRO A 189 1.25 -10.20 -16.63
CA PRO A 189 2.29 -9.83 -15.65
C PRO A 189 1.88 -8.77 -14.64
N VAL A 190 0.86 -7.95 -14.95
CA VAL A 190 0.38 -6.84 -14.11
C VAL A 190 -1.10 -7.00 -13.73
N TYR A 191 -1.69 -8.17 -13.98
CA TYR A 191 -3.13 -8.42 -13.84
C TYR A 191 -3.65 -8.11 -12.42
N HIS A 192 -2.91 -8.52 -11.38
CA HIS A 192 -3.30 -8.32 -9.98
C HIS A 192 -3.16 -6.86 -9.51
N THR A 193 -2.49 -5.99 -10.28
CA THR A 193 -2.44 -4.56 -9.95
C THR A 193 -3.83 -3.92 -9.96
N GLN A 194 -4.82 -4.53 -10.61
CA GLN A 194 -6.21 -4.07 -10.62
C GLN A 194 -6.77 -3.91 -9.19
N ALA A 195 -6.34 -4.76 -8.25
CA ALA A 195 -6.79 -4.65 -6.85
C ALA A 195 -6.29 -3.38 -6.14
N ILE A 196 -5.26 -2.72 -6.67
CA ILE A 196 -4.69 -1.51 -6.06
C ILE A 196 -5.67 -0.33 -6.09
N VAL A 197 -6.74 -0.36 -6.89
CA VAL A 197 -7.77 0.70 -6.92
C VAL A 197 -8.41 0.97 -5.56
N LEU A 198 -8.41 -0.01 -4.64
CA LEU A 198 -8.94 0.14 -3.27
C LEU A 198 -8.00 0.99 -2.39
N ALA A 199 -6.70 1.01 -2.66
CA ALA A 199 -5.75 1.69 -1.78
C ALA A 199 -5.91 3.22 -1.77
N PRO A 200 -6.00 3.94 -2.90
CA PRO A 200 -6.01 5.40 -2.91
C PRO A 200 -7.24 6.00 -2.22
N CYS A 201 -8.45 5.48 -2.47
CA CYS A 201 -9.66 5.95 -1.79
C CYS A 201 -9.63 5.67 -0.28
N SER A 202 -9.10 4.49 0.12
CA SER A 202 -8.92 4.13 1.52
C SER A 202 -7.92 5.03 2.23
N LEU A 203 -6.79 5.35 1.58
CA LEU A 203 -5.79 6.29 2.09
C LEU A 203 -6.37 7.71 2.20
N CYS A 204 -7.12 8.18 1.19
CA CYS A 204 -7.77 9.49 1.21
C CYS A 204 -8.74 9.60 2.40
N LEU A 205 -9.62 8.61 2.58
CA LEU A 205 -10.58 8.58 3.67
C LEU A 205 -9.88 8.57 5.04
N ALA A 206 -8.94 7.63 5.22
CA ALA A 206 -8.26 7.48 6.51
C ALA A 206 -7.42 8.71 6.87
N SER A 207 -6.72 9.31 5.89
CA SER A 207 -5.94 10.53 6.09
C SER A 207 -6.83 11.74 6.39
N TYR A 208 -7.95 11.87 5.66
CA TYR A 208 -8.90 12.97 5.89
C TYR A 208 -9.50 12.90 7.29
N LEU A 209 -9.95 11.73 7.73
CA LEU A 209 -10.48 11.53 9.09
C LEU A 209 -9.44 11.71 10.20
N ASN A 210 -8.15 11.54 9.89
CA ASN A 210 -7.08 11.81 10.85
C ASN A 210 -6.75 13.30 11.01
N LEU A 211 -6.93 14.11 9.96
CA LEU A 211 -6.42 15.47 9.89
C LEU A 211 -7.51 16.55 9.94
N ALA A 212 -8.76 16.20 9.56
CA ALA A 212 -9.86 17.14 9.61
C ALA A 212 -10.39 17.26 11.04
N GLY A 213 -10.31 18.45 11.63
CA GLY A 213 -10.88 18.72 12.96
C GLY A 213 -12.41 18.54 12.98
N THR A 214 -13.09 18.95 11.90
CA THR A 214 -14.53 18.76 11.67
C THR A 214 -14.71 18.15 10.28
N PRO A 215 -14.73 16.79 10.15
CA PRO A 215 -14.87 16.16 8.87
C PRO A 215 -16.22 16.44 8.21
N ASN A 216 -16.21 16.79 6.92
CA ASN A 216 -17.41 16.99 6.13
C ASN A 216 -18.05 15.64 5.79
N LEU A 217 -19.29 15.43 6.23
CA LEU A 217 -20.03 14.17 6.02
C LEU A 217 -20.15 13.80 4.53
N GLY A 218 -20.42 14.78 3.66
CA GLY A 218 -20.53 14.54 2.22
C GLY A 218 -19.25 13.98 1.61
N LEU A 219 -18.09 14.60 1.91
CA LEU A 219 -16.81 14.14 1.41
C LEU A 219 -16.46 12.74 1.97
N VAL A 220 -16.66 12.53 3.27
CA VAL A 220 -16.41 11.22 3.92
C VAL A 220 -17.27 10.14 3.27
N THR A 221 -18.54 10.42 3.02
CA THR A 221 -19.49 9.49 2.37
C THR A 221 -19.06 9.17 0.94
N ILE A 222 -18.69 10.16 0.12
CA ILE A 222 -18.22 9.94 -1.25
C ILE A 222 -16.97 9.07 -1.25
N LEU A 223 -15.98 9.38 -0.42
CA LEU A 223 -14.75 8.58 -0.33
C LEU A 223 -15.04 7.14 0.12
N TYR A 224 -15.98 6.95 1.06
CA TYR A 224 -16.32 5.61 1.50
C TYR A 224 -17.12 4.82 0.45
N ILE A 225 -17.97 5.46 -0.32
CA ILE A 225 -18.61 4.84 -1.50
C ILE A 225 -17.54 4.36 -2.49
N CYS A 226 -16.50 5.15 -2.75
CA CYS A 226 -15.38 4.72 -3.60
C CYS A 226 -14.65 3.50 -3.00
N VAL A 227 -14.49 3.44 -1.67
CA VAL A 227 -13.94 2.27 -0.98
C VAL A 227 -14.82 1.04 -1.21
N LEU A 228 -16.14 1.14 -1.01
CA LEU A 228 -17.07 0.03 -1.19
C LEU A 228 -17.13 -0.47 -2.64
N LEU A 229 -17.17 0.45 -3.61
CA LEU A 229 -17.14 0.10 -5.04
C LEU A 229 -15.84 -0.63 -5.41
N SER A 230 -14.70 -0.14 -4.95
CA SER A 230 -13.40 -0.76 -5.19
C SER A 230 -13.29 -2.13 -4.51
N LEU A 231 -13.79 -2.26 -3.27
CA LEU A 231 -13.84 -3.54 -2.55
C LEU A 231 -14.71 -4.55 -3.29
N THR A 232 -15.92 -4.16 -3.70
CA THR A 232 -16.84 -5.02 -4.45
C THR A 232 -16.20 -5.48 -5.76
N PHE A 233 -15.54 -4.57 -6.50
CA PHE A 233 -14.80 -4.90 -7.70
C PHE A 233 -13.74 -5.98 -7.45
N ILE A 234 -12.95 -5.87 -6.37
CA ILE A 234 -11.95 -6.86 -6.00
C ILE A 234 -12.59 -8.21 -5.67
N LEU A 235 -13.64 -8.21 -4.83
CA LEU A 235 -14.31 -9.44 -4.39
C LEU A 235 -14.93 -10.20 -5.58
N VAL A 236 -15.54 -9.49 -6.52
CA VAL A 236 -16.08 -10.08 -7.77
C VAL A 236 -14.95 -10.67 -8.63
N LYS A 237 -13.80 -10.01 -8.70
CA LYS A 237 -12.64 -10.49 -9.46
C LYS A 237 -11.78 -11.53 -8.73
N LEU A 238 -12.01 -11.75 -7.44
CA LEU A 238 -11.17 -12.62 -6.62
C LEU A 238 -11.01 -14.05 -7.21
N PRO A 239 -12.08 -14.72 -7.69
CA PRO A 239 -11.94 -16.04 -8.35
C PRO A 239 -10.99 -15.98 -9.56
N SER A 240 -11.07 -14.94 -10.39
CA SER A 240 -10.20 -14.76 -11.56
C SER A 240 -8.74 -14.49 -11.16
N PHE A 241 -8.50 -13.77 -10.07
CA PHE A 241 -7.15 -13.55 -9.55
C PHE A 241 -6.49 -14.84 -9.09
N PHE A 242 -7.24 -15.76 -8.49
CA PHE A 242 -6.72 -17.06 -8.02
C PHE A 242 -6.79 -18.19 -9.05
N ALA A 243 -7.38 -17.95 -10.22
CA ALA A 243 -7.41 -18.93 -11.31
C ALA A 243 -6.08 -19.07 -12.05
N VAL A 244 -5.12 -18.18 -11.82
CA VAL A 244 -3.81 -18.18 -12.49
C VAL A 244 -2.69 -18.61 -11.54
N ALA A 245 -1.59 -19.12 -12.12
CA ALA A 245 -0.42 -19.49 -11.33
C ALA A 245 0.15 -18.28 -10.57
N PHE A 246 0.70 -18.55 -9.38
CA PHE A 246 1.30 -17.49 -8.55
C PHE A 246 2.43 -16.77 -9.27
N THR A 247 2.36 -15.46 -9.25
CA THR A 247 3.43 -14.55 -9.68
C THR A 247 3.63 -13.46 -8.61
N PRO A 248 4.76 -12.75 -8.59
CA PRO A 248 4.96 -11.65 -7.65
C PRO A 248 3.88 -10.56 -7.73
N ALA A 249 3.14 -10.45 -8.83
CA ALA A 249 2.05 -9.49 -8.99
C ALA A 249 0.90 -9.69 -7.99
N PHE A 250 0.73 -10.88 -7.41
CA PHE A 250 -0.24 -11.15 -6.33
C PHE A 250 -0.07 -10.21 -5.12
N ALA A 251 1.11 -9.66 -4.92
CA ALA A 251 1.35 -8.62 -3.93
C ALA A 251 0.38 -7.42 -4.04
N GLY A 252 -0.14 -7.14 -5.26
CA GLY A 252 -1.15 -6.12 -5.50
C GLY A 252 -2.46 -6.30 -4.74
N LEU A 253 -2.76 -7.53 -4.26
CA LEU A 253 -3.94 -7.83 -3.43
C LEU A 253 -3.75 -7.49 -1.94
N THR A 254 -2.53 -7.37 -1.43
CA THR A 254 -2.24 -7.39 0.01
C THR A 254 -2.50 -6.05 0.70
N PHE A 255 -1.72 -5.02 0.39
CA PHE A 255 -1.85 -3.71 1.02
C PHE A 255 -3.22 -3.05 0.76
N PRO A 256 -3.78 -3.09 -0.47
CA PRO A 256 -5.09 -2.50 -0.71
C PRO A 256 -6.20 -3.09 0.16
N MET A 257 -6.22 -4.40 0.33
CA MET A 257 -7.19 -5.05 1.22
C MET A 257 -6.98 -4.65 2.68
N ALA A 258 -5.74 -4.58 3.15
CA ALA A 258 -5.43 -4.20 4.53
C ALA A 258 -5.78 -2.74 4.84
N ILE A 259 -5.48 -1.79 3.94
CA ILE A 259 -5.82 -0.38 4.14
C ILE A 259 -7.32 -0.13 4.00
N GLY A 260 -8.04 -0.96 3.22
CA GLY A 260 -9.49 -0.97 3.15
C GLY A 260 -10.15 -1.24 4.51
N ILE A 261 -9.59 -2.17 5.31
CA ILE A 261 -10.06 -2.43 6.69
C ILE A 261 -9.86 -1.17 7.55
N VAL A 262 -8.70 -0.53 7.47
CA VAL A 262 -8.40 0.70 8.23
C VAL A 262 -9.40 1.81 7.87
N ALA A 263 -9.71 1.97 6.59
CA ALA A 263 -10.70 2.94 6.12
C ALA A 263 -12.11 2.64 6.66
N SER A 264 -12.54 1.37 6.61
CA SER A 264 -13.84 0.94 7.12
C SER A 264 -13.95 1.13 8.65
N ASN A 265 -12.90 0.79 9.41
CA ASN A 265 -12.89 1.01 10.86
C ASN A 265 -12.95 2.51 11.21
N LYS A 266 -12.24 3.38 10.49
CA LYS A 266 -12.31 4.82 10.70
C LYS A 266 -13.66 5.39 10.32
N MET A 267 -14.26 4.91 9.23
CA MET A 267 -15.62 5.29 8.85
C MET A 267 -16.63 4.90 9.92
N ALA A 268 -16.54 3.69 10.46
CA ALA A 268 -17.42 3.24 11.54
C ALA A 268 -17.28 4.13 12.79
N GLY A 269 -16.04 4.46 13.19
CA GLY A 269 -15.80 5.36 14.30
C GLY A 269 -16.36 6.78 14.07
N PHE A 270 -16.22 7.32 12.87
CA PHE A 270 -16.78 8.60 12.48
C PHE A 270 -18.33 8.60 12.57
N LEU A 271 -18.97 7.56 12.03
CA LEU A 271 -20.42 7.41 12.05
C LEU A 271 -20.99 7.27 13.48
N ALA A 272 -20.32 6.51 14.35
CA ALA A 272 -20.68 6.41 15.75
C ALA A 272 -20.59 7.78 16.45
N GLY A 273 -19.50 8.52 16.23
CA GLY A 273 -19.33 9.87 16.75
C GLY A 273 -20.35 10.89 16.21
N ALA A 274 -20.94 10.63 15.04
CA ALA A 274 -22.01 11.42 14.45
C ALA A 274 -23.44 10.96 14.90
N GLY A 275 -23.56 10.02 15.84
CA GLY A 275 -24.85 9.49 16.32
C GLY A 275 -25.52 8.48 15.37
N MET A 276 -24.82 8.00 14.33
CA MET A 276 -25.33 7.06 13.33
C MET A 276 -24.96 5.61 13.69
N GLU A 277 -25.36 5.16 14.90
CA GLU A 277 -24.92 3.89 15.49
C GLU A 277 -25.28 2.66 14.63
N GLN A 278 -26.48 2.61 14.04
CA GLN A 278 -26.91 1.47 13.21
C GLN A 278 -26.02 1.34 11.96
N VAL A 279 -25.74 2.45 11.27
CA VAL A 279 -24.88 2.45 10.08
C VAL A 279 -23.43 2.12 10.46
N SER A 280 -22.95 2.65 11.59
CA SER A 280 -21.66 2.30 12.15
C SER A 280 -21.51 0.79 12.38
N ALA A 281 -22.53 0.15 12.97
CA ALA A 281 -22.54 -1.29 13.20
C ALA A 281 -22.43 -2.09 11.89
N ILE A 282 -23.16 -1.69 10.84
CA ILE A 282 -23.06 -2.33 9.51
C ILE A 282 -21.64 -2.19 8.94
N VAL A 283 -21.06 -0.99 9.02
CA VAL A 283 -19.68 -0.75 8.53
C VAL A 283 -18.66 -1.57 9.33
N LYS A 284 -18.85 -1.76 10.63
CA LYS A 284 -18.01 -2.66 11.46
C LYS A 284 -18.10 -4.11 11.00
N GLN A 285 -19.30 -4.59 10.63
CA GLN A 285 -19.44 -5.95 10.08
C GLN A 285 -18.68 -6.10 8.75
N ILE A 286 -18.76 -5.10 7.86
CA ILE A 286 -18.00 -5.09 6.61
C ILE A 286 -16.49 -5.16 6.92
N ALA A 287 -15.99 -4.36 7.86
CA ALA A 287 -14.58 -4.40 8.28
C ALA A 287 -14.19 -5.78 8.85
N GLY A 288 -15.07 -6.41 9.65
CA GLY A 288 -14.87 -7.75 10.17
C GLY A 288 -14.68 -8.79 9.07
N ILE A 289 -15.57 -8.80 8.06
CA ILE A 289 -15.45 -9.69 6.90
C ILE A 289 -14.15 -9.43 6.14
N GLN A 290 -13.80 -8.15 5.93
CA GLN A 290 -12.54 -7.78 5.27
C GLN A 290 -11.31 -8.35 6.00
N ILE A 291 -11.30 -8.37 7.35
CA ILE A 291 -10.19 -8.93 8.14
C ILE A 291 -9.96 -10.41 7.77
N TYR A 292 -11.00 -11.24 7.76
CA TYR A 292 -10.87 -12.66 7.40
C TYR A 292 -10.34 -12.85 5.98
N VAL A 293 -10.98 -12.20 5.01
CA VAL A 293 -10.57 -12.31 3.60
C VAL A 293 -9.13 -11.84 3.39
N THR A 294 -8.76 -10.71 3.99
CA THR A 294 -7.41 -10.13 3.86
C THR A 294 -6.36 -11.02 4.50
N THR A 295 -6.67 -11.61 5.66
CA THR A 295 -5.76 -12.54 6.36
C THR A 295 -5.43 -13.75 5.48
N VAL A 296 -6.45 -14.35 4.89
CA VAL A 296 -6.27 -15.49 3.98
C VAL A 296 -5.43 -15.09 2.76
N ILE A 297 -5.76 -13.96 2.13
CA ILE A 297 -5.02 -13.47 0.94
C ILE A 297 -3.54 -13.24 1.30
N ILE A 298 -3.25 -12.49 2.37
CA ILE A 298 -1.87 -12.20 2.77
C ILE A 298 -1.13 -13.49 3.13
N GLY A 299 -1.78 -14.41 3.85
CA GLY A 299 -1.21 -15.72 4.19
C GLY A 299 -0.81 -16.53 2.95
N ILE A 300 -1.70 -16.63 1.95
CA ILE A 300 -1.43 -17.32 0.69
C ILE A 300 -0.26 -16.64 -0.05
N VAL A 301 -0.25 -15.31 -0.14
CA VAL A 301 0.78 -14.57 -0.86
C VAL A 301 2.14 -14.72 -0.18
N LEU A 302 2.22 -14.59 1.15
CA LEU A 302 3.46 -14.79 1.92
C LEU A 302 3.98 -16.22 1.77
N PHE A 303 3.10 -17.22 1.90
CA PHE A 303 3.48 -18.62 1.73
C PHE A 303 4.10 -18.88 0.35
N ASN A 304 3.49 -18.36 -0.71
CA ASN A 304 4.01 -18.51 -2.05
C ASN A 304 5.32 -17.74 -2.29
N PHE A 305 5.50 -16.55 -1.71
CA PHE A 305 6.80 -15.88 -1.73
C PHE A 305 7.87 -16.71 -1.02
N CYS A 306 7.57 -17.28 0.14
CA CYS A 306 8.51 -18.18 0.86
C CYS A 306 8.89 -19.38 0.01
N ARG A 307 7.94 -20.01 -0.71
CA ARG A 307 8.22 -21.11 -1.65
C ARG A 307 9.10 -20.66 -2.81
N MET A 308 8.77 -19.52 -3.42
CA MET A 308 9.51 -18.99 -4.57
C MET A 308 10.97 -18.65 -4.19
N LEU A 309 11.20 -18.06 -3.02
CA LEU A 309 12.54 -17.69 -2.55
C LEU A 309 13.38 -18.91 -2.11
N LYS A 310 12.75 -20.00 -1.73
CA LYS A 310 13.42 -21.27 -1.39
C LYS A 310 13.71 -22.11 -2.64
N ALA A 311 12.96 -21.93 -3.72
CA ALA A 311 13.18 -22.70 -4.94
C ALA A 311 14.57 -22.40 -5.52
N PRO A 312 15.35 -23.42 -5.93
CA PRO A 312 16.59 -23.20 -6.63
C PRO A 312 16.30 -22.41 -7.91
N SER A 313 17.06 -21.34 -8.15
CA SER A 313 16.96 -20.58 -9.39
C SER A 313 17.26 -21.52 -10.58
N LYS A 314 16.25 -21.75 -11.42
CA LYS A 314 16.45 -22.43 -12.71
C LYS A 314 17.39 -21.62 -13.60
#